data_4f3b6cb310cb0b63ea5fd4325de0135a
#
_entry.id   4f3b6cb310cb0b63ea5fd4325de0135a
#
_cell.length_a   1.000
_cell.length_b   1.000
_cell.length_c   1.000
_cell.angle_alpha   90.00
_cell.angle_beta   90.00
_cell.angle_gamma   90.00
#
_symmetry.space_group_name_H-M   'P 1'
#
loop_
_entity.id
_entity.type
_entity.pdbx_description
1 polymer ?
#
loop_
_entity_poly.entity_id
_entity_poly.type
_entity_poly.pdbx_seq_one_letter_code
_entity_poly.pdbx_strand_id
1 'polypeptide(L)'
;LDWRNAIDIWGKKTDTIVLPYVGQNNYEDYHHESPWGQDILKAGKSLGLGGYGRFMNDSVAHFRQVGKTITSVDNNAGSSSVMIDYDGWKTGEANIDLDATYTIYPSDRFSKIILNPSEEISGLTTGIVKFEDIPLIENKSENGEWGYIATYGKQTLVSEEDQLGMAIFYKTSEVEKIQEGPHDHLVIFKPTKNRVAYYILAAWEQEKNGIKTQEEFVKNLDEKLSTLQQNEKLQ
;
A
#
# COMPACT_ATOMS: atom_id res chain seq x y z
N LEU A 1 14.08 -0.79 -10.90
CA LEU A 1 13.27 -0.58 -9.68
C LEU A 1 14.11 0.09 -8.61
N ASP A 2 13.51 1.00 -7.86
CA ASP A 2 14.15 1.56 -6.66
C ASP A 2 14.35 0.42 -5.65
N TRP A 3 15.38 0.51 -4.82
CA TRP A 3 15.65 -0.42 -3.73
C TRP A 3 14.58 -0.36 -2.62
N ARG A 4 13.71 0.65 -2.62
CA ARG A 4 12.51 0.74 -1.78
C ARG A 4 11.31 0.24 -2.56
N ASN A 5 10.47 -0.55 -1.93
CA ASN A 5 9.15 -0.88 -2.46
C ASN A 5 8.09 0.07 -1.89
N ALA A 6 8.35 1.36 -1.97
CA ALA A 6 7.36 2.37 -1.64
C ALA A 6 6.30 2.44 -2.75
N ILE A 7 5.04 2.37 -2.38
CA ILE A 7 3.93 2.61 -3.30
C ILE A 7 3.54 4.07 -3.19
N ASP A 8 3.60 4.74 -4.33
CA ASP A 8 3.18 6.13 -4.49
C ASP A 8 1.74 6.21 -4.96
N ILE A 9 1.10 7.37 -4.79
CA ILE A 9 -0.29 7.59 -5.20
C ILE A 9 -0.35 8.71 -6.22
N TRP A 10 -0.89 8.37 -7.39
CA TRP A 10 -1.28 9.33 -8.40
C TRP A 10 -2.78 9.61 -8.32
N GLY A 11 -3.14 10.85 -7.95
CA GLY A 11 -4.53 11.28 -7.88
C GLY A 11 -5.12 11.53 -9.28
N LYS A 12 -6.31 10.99 -9.54
CA LYS A 12 -7.00 11.13 -10.83
C LYS A 12 -8.34 11.85 -10.65
N LYS A 13 -8.57 12.88 -11.48
CA LYS A 13 -9.83 13.62 -11.58
C LYS A 13 -10.78 13.04 -12.66
N THR A 14 -10.37 11.95 -13.33
CA THR A 14 -11.07 11.34 -14.47
C THR A 14 -11.11 9.82 -14.35
N ASP A 15 -12.10 9.20 -14.98
CA ASP A 15 -12.24 7.73 -15.06
C ASP A 15 -11.39 7.11 -16.18
N THR A 16 -10.69 7.91 -16.98
CA THR A 16 -9.86 7.40 -18.09
C THR A 16 -8.53 6.82 -17.59
N ILE A 17 -7.93 5.95 -18.39
CA ILE A 17 -6.56 5.46 -18.16
C ILE A 17 -5.58 6.58 -18.48
N VAL A 18 -4.78 7.01 -17.51
CA VAL A 18 -3.86 8.16 -17.65
C VAL A 18 -2.39 7.77 -17.57
N LEU A 19 -2.07 6.59 -17.08
CA LEU A 19 -0.68 6.13 -16.93
C LEU A 19 0.20 6.28 -18.19
N PRO A 20 -0.31 6.08 -19.43
CA PRO A 20 0.47 6.33 -20.64
C PRO A 20 0.90 7.80 -20.85
N TYR A 21 0.36 8.73 -20.07
CA TYR A 21 0.65 10.16 -20.18
C TYR A 21 1.47 10.71 -19.02
N VAL A 22 1.81 9.85 -18.04
CA VAL A 22 2.59 10.21 -16.85
C VAL A 22 4.09 10.10 -17.17
N GLY A 23 4.88 11.13 -16.82
CA GLY A 23 6.34 11.09 -16.88
C GLY A 23 6.93 10.82 -18.27
N GLN A 24 6.28 11.30 -19.32
CA GLN A 24 6.66 10.98 -20.71
C GLN A 24 7.99 11.60 -21.17
N ASN A 25 8.36 12.76 -20.64
CA ASN A 25 9.51 13.51 -21.10
C ASN A 25 10.72 13.32 -20.19
N ASN A 26 10.54 13.39 -18.87
CA ASN A 26 11.59 13.25 -17.87
C ASN A 26 11.02 13.04 -16.47
N TYR A 27 11.90 12.90 -15.47
CA TYR A 27 11.49 12.69 -14.07
C TYR A 27 10.69 13.88 -13.49
N GLU A 28 11.01 15.11 -13.89
CA GLU A 28 10.29 16.30 -13.41
C GLU A 28 8.84 16.31 -13.90
N ASP A 29 8.59 15.83 -15.13
CA ASP A 29 7.25 15.72 -15.72
C ASP A 29 6.31 14.82 -14.91
N TYR A 30 6.85 13.83 -14.20
CA TYR A 30 6.10 12.97 -13.30
C TYR A 30 5.41 13.76 -12.17
N HIS A 31 6.04 14.82 -11.67
CA HIS A 31 5.53 15.60 -10.54
C HIS A 31 4.65 16.78 -10.95
N HIS A 32 4.50 17.07 -12.25
CA HIS A 32 3.70 18.20 -12.71
C HIS A 32 2.20 17.90 -12.70
N GLU A 33 1.42 18.89 -12.25
CA GLU A 33 -0.04 18.83 -12.36
C GLU A 33 -0.48 18.75 -13.82
N SER A 34 -1.44 17.86 -14.09
CA SER A 34 -2.15 17.72 -15.35
C SER A 34 -3.65 17.94 -15.14
N PRO A 35 -4.42 18.32 -16.17
CA PRO A 35 -5.87 18.51 -16.03
C PRO A 35 -6.61 17.27 -15.54
N TRP A 36 -6.05 16.10 -15.70
CA TRP A 36 -6.62 14.80 -15.33
C TRP A 36 -6.06 14.23 -14.02
N GLY A 37 -5.06 14.86 -13.39
CA GLY A 37 -4.49 14.43 -12.11
C GLY A 37 -3.01 14.77 -11.96
N GLN A 38 -2.42 14.30 -10.87
CA GLN A 38 -1.01 14.55 -10.52
C GLN A 38 -0.51 13.55 -9.47
N ASP A 39 0.79 13.56 -9.23
CA ASP A 39 1.42 12.97 -8.05
C ASP A 39 0.89 13.66 -6.78
N ILE A 40 0.35 12.88 -5.84
CA ILE A 40 -0.26 13.44 -4.62
C ILE A 40 0.36 12.96 -3.33
N LEU A 41 1.29 11.99 -3.35
CA LEU A 41 1.87 11.45 -2.13
C LEU A 41 3.39 11.64 -2.08
N LYS A 42 3.87 12.24 -0.99
CA LYS A 42 5.30 12.25 -0.67
C LYS A 42 5.69 11.01 0.13
N ALA A 43 6.01 9.94 -0.55
CA ALA A 43 6.47 8.70 0.11
C ALA A 43 7.81 8.89 0.86
N GLY A 44 8.75 9.67 0.34
CA GLY A 44 10.01 10.00 0.99
C GLY A 44 10.84 8.75 1.34
N LYS A 45 11.14 8.55 2.63
CA LYS A 45 11.88 7.38 3.13
C LYS A 45 10.97 6.24 3.60
N SER A 46 9.66 6.41 3.51
CA SER A 46 8.65 5.47 3.97
C SER A 46 8.38 4.35 2.97
N LEU A 47 7.42 3.50 3.32
CA LEU A 47 6.81 2.51 2.43
C LEU A 47 5.69 3.09 1.55
N GLY A 48 5.39 4.40 1.67
CA GLY A 48 4.26 5.02 0.98
C GLY A 48 2.93 4.46 1.49
N LEU A 49 2.09 3.95 0.59
CA LEU A 49 0.87 3.23 0.96
C LEU A 49 1.00 1.74 0.61
N GLY A 50 1.28 0.91 1.62
CA GLY A 50 1.26 -0.54 1.44
C GLY A 50 2.49 -1.13 0.74
N GLY A 51 3.56 -0.36 0.57
CA GLY A 51 4.86 -0.93 0.24
C GLY A 51 5.32 -1.91 1.33
N TYR A 52 6.37 -2.67 1.09
CA TYR A 52 6.80 -3.72 1.99
C TYR A 52 8.32 -3.77 2.16
N GLY A 53 8.73 -4.39 3.26
CA GLY A 53 10.12 -4.62 3.62
C GLY A 53 10.20 -5.54 4.83
N ARG A 54 11.29 -5.48 5.56
CA ARG A 54 11.48 -6.23 6.80
C ARG A 54 11.76 -5.28 7.96
N PHE A 55 10.91 -5.29 8.97
CA PHE A 55 11.16 -4.55 10.20
C PHE A 55 12.22 -5.27 11.05
N MET A 56 13.32 -4.58 11.29
CA MET A 56 14.43 -5.05 12.13
C MET A 56 15.25 -3.87 12.65
N ASN A 57 15.78 -3.98 13.85
CA ASN A 57 16.60 -2.93 14.47
C ASN A 57 15.90 -1.54 14.45
N ASP A 58 14.60 -1.53 14.83
CA ASP A 58 13.73 -0.35 14.89
C ASP A 58 13.58 0.43 13.58
N SER A 59 13.81 -0.22 12.45
CA SER A 59 13.64 0.38 11.12
C SER A 59 13.22 -0.65 10.07
N VAL A 60 12.80 -0.17 8.90
CA VAL A 60 12.48 -1.03 7.76
C VAL A 60 13.74 -1.26 6.92
N ALA A 61 14.15 -2.50 6.82
CA ALA A 61 15.15 -2.96 5.85
C ALA A 61 14.47 -3.17 4.50
N HIS A 62 14.96 -2.46 3.49
CA HIS A 62 14.47 -2.51 2.12
C HIS A 62 15.29 -3.48 1.25
N PHE A 63 14.96 -3.56 -0.06
CA PHE A 63 15.55 -4.48 -1.05
C PHE A 63 16.87 -3.96 -1.62
N ARG A 64 17.82 -3.58 -0.75
CA ARG A 64 19.11 -3.01 -1.18
C ARG A 64 20.07 -4.03 -1.82
N GLN A 65 19.94 -5.29 -1.43
CA GLN A 65 20.79 -6.38 -1.93
C GLN A 65 19.89 -7.51 -2.39
N VAL A 66 19.68 -7.57 -3.70
CA VAL A 66 18.91 -8.61 -4.39
C VAL A 66 19.78 -9.14 -5.52
N GLY A 67 19.86 -10.45 -5.65
CA GLY A 67 20.65 -11.08 -6.70
C GLY A 67 20.07 -10.83 -8.10
N LYS A 68 18.73 -10.96 -8.22
CA LYS A 68 18.00 -10.72 -9.45
C LYS A 68 16.59 -10.26 -9.17
N THR A 69 16.05 -9.37 -9.98
CA THR A 69 14.64 -8.95 -9.95
C THR A 69 14.01 -9.20 -11.32
N ILE A 70 12.88 -9.91 -11.33
CA ILE A 70 12.07 -10.16 -12.54
C ILE A 70 10.72 -9.49 -12.34
N THR A 71 10.24 -8.77 -13.35
CA THR A 71 8.91 -8.16 -13.34
C THR A 71 8.11 -8.65 -14.52
N SER A 72 6.87 -9.04 -14.27
CA SER A 72 5.91 -9.43 -15.31
C SER A 72 4.54 -8.80 -15.05
N VAL A 73 3.71 -8.74 -16.08
CA VAL A 73 2.36 -8.15 -16.02
C VAL A 73 1.37 -9.15 -16.59
N ASP A 74 0.25 -9.32 -15.90
CA ASP A 74 -0.91 -10.07 -16.37
C ASP A 74 -2.14 -9.15 -16.42
N ASN A 75 -2.87 -9.19 -17.52
CA ASN A 75 -4.09 -8.40 -17.73
C ASN A 75 -5.24 -9.32 -18.15
N ASN A 76 -6.35 -9.18 -17.46
CA ASN A 76 -7.60 -9.85 -17.83
C ASN A 76 -8.80 -8.90 -17.72
N ALA A 77 -10.00 -9.35 -18.04
CA ALA A 77 -11.20 -8.50 -18.04
C ALA A 77 -11.61 -7.99 -16.64
N GLY A 78 -11.17 -8.63 -15.57
CA GLY A 78 -11.59 -8.32 -14.20
C GLY A 78 -10.49 -7.73 -13.33
N SER A 79 -9.22 -7.79 -13.77
CA SER A 79 -8.09 -7.27 -12.98
C SER A 79 -6.84 -7.12 -13.83
N SER A 80 -5.89 -6.31 -13.33
CA SER A 80 -4.52 -6.26 -13.85
C SER A 80 -3.55 -6.49 -12.70
N SER A 81 -2.51 -7.28 -12.93
CA SER A 81 -1.52 -7.62 -11.90
C SER A 81 -0.11 -7.33 -12.37
N VAL A 82 0.71 -6.82 -11.47
CA VAL A 82 2.17 -6.77 -11.61
C VAL A 82 2.76 -7.78 -10.64
N MET A 83 3.58 -8.68 -11.15
CA MET A 83 4.34 -9.66 -10.37
C MET A 83 5.80 -9.26 -10.35
N ILE A 84 6.42 -9.33 -9.18
CA ILE A 84 7.83 -9.00 -8.98
C ILE A 84 8.46 -10.14 -8.18
N ASP A 85 9.43 -10.82 -8.80
CA ASP A 85 10.17 -11.90 -8.18
C ASP A 85 11.56 -11.36 -7.77
N TYR A 86 11.87 -11.45 -6.50
CA TYR A 86 13.17 -11.05 -5.92
C TYR A 86 13.96 -12.30 -5.57
N ASP A 87 14.92 -12.67 -6.41
CA ASP A 87 15.81 -13.81 -6.17
C ASP A 87 16.99 -13.35 -5.31
N GLY A 88 17.22 -14.02 -4.18
CA GLY A 88 18.35 -13.79 -3.31
C GLY A 88 18.32 -12.42 -2.61
N TRP A 89 17.20 -12.07 -1.98
CA TRP A 89 17.11 -10.88 -1.13
C TRP A 89 17.88 -11.10 0.18
N LYS A 90 18.96 -10.35 0.35
CA LYS A 90 19.75 -10.32 1.58
C LYS A 90 19.20 -9.30 2.56
N THR A 91 18.74 -9.75 3.71
CA THR A 91 18.16 -8.94 4.76
C THR A 91 18.56 -9.44 6.14
N GLY A 92 19.47 -8.72 6.82
CA GLY A 92 20.18 -9.24 8.00
C GLY A 92 20.98 -10.49 7.66
N GLU A 93 20.82 -11.55 8.43
CA GLU A 93 21.44 -12.86 8.18
C GLU A 93 20.65 -13.73 7.17
N ALA A 94 19.44 -13.32 6.80
CA ALA A 94 18.62 -14.06 5.85
C ALA A 94 19.01 -13.76 4.39
N ASN A 95 18.93 -14.79 3.54
CA ASN A 95 19.04 -14.68 2.09
C ASN A 95 17.93 -15.54 1.51
N ILE A 96 16.83 -14.92 1.10
CA ILE A 96 15.60 -15.59 0.68
C ILE A 96 15.12 -15.04 -0.67
N ASP A 97 14.25 -15.78 -1.31
CA ASP A 97 13.46 -15.27 -2.43
C ASP A 97 12.12 -14.75 -1.91
N LEU A 98 11.59 -13.72 -2.56
CA LEU A 98 10.29 -13.16 -2.26
C LEU A 98 9.55 -12.87 -3.56
N ASP A 99 8.37 -13.48 -3.74
CA ASP A 99 7.47 -13.12 -4.83
C ASP A 99 6.42 -12.15 -4.31
N ALA A 100 6.21 -11.05 -5.03
CA ALA A 100 5.20 -10.07 -4.73
C ALA A 100 4.22 -9.91 -5.90
N THR A 101 2.94 -9.84 -5.62
CA THR A 101 1.90 -9.59 -6.62
C THR A 101 1.05 -8.41 -6.19
N TYR A 102 0.94 -7.42 -7.07
CA TYR A 102 0.02 -6.29 -6.94
C TYR A 102 -1.12 -6.47 -7.92
N THR A 103 -2.35 -6.44 -7.45
CA THR A 103 -3.54 -6.57 -8.30
C THR A 103 -4.45 -5.37 -8.10
N ILE A 104 -4.82 -4.72 -9.21
CA ILE A 104 -5.82 -3.65 -9.26
C ILE A 104 -7.10 -4.15 -9.93
N TYR A 105 -8.20 -3.48 -9.63
CA TYR A 105 -9.53 -3.83 -10.09
C TYR A 105 -10.24 -2.61 -10.69
N PRO A 106 -11.01 -2.75 -11.80
CA PRO A 106 -11.47 -1.62 -12.59
C PRO A 106 -12.55 -0.75 -11.91
N SER A 107 -13.19 -1.22 -10.85
CA SER A 107 -14.39 -0.58 -10.29
C SER A 107 -14.24 -0.14 -8.83
N ASP A 108 -13.05 -0.21 -8.26
CA ASP A 108 -12.86 0.15 -6.85
C ASP A 108 -11.52 0.85 -6.60
N ARG A 109 -11.38 1.46 -5.41
CA ARG A 109 -10.20 2.20 -4.93
C ARG A 109 -9.15 1.31 -4.28
N PHE A 110 -9.43 0.04 -4.07
CA PHE A 110 -8.48 -0.86 -3.42
C PHE A 110 -7.59 -1.59 -4.42
N SER A 111 -6.42 -1.95 -3.94
CA SER A 111 -5.52 -2.91 -4.59
C SER A 111 -5.21 -4.03 -3.61
N LYS A 112 -4.97 -5.23 -4.12
CA LYS A 112 -4.55 -6.40 -3.33
C LYS A 112 -3.06 -6.63 -3.51
N ILE A 113 -2.36 -6.81 -2.41
CA ILE A 113 -0.95 -7.20 -2.40
C ILE A 113 -0.83 -8.60 -1.79
N ILE A 114 0.00 -9.42 -2.41
CA ILE A 114 0.36 -10.76 -1.93
C ILE A 114 1.87 -10.83 -1.85
N LEU A 115 2.40 -11.29 -0.72
CA LEU A 115 3.81 -11.58 -0.50
C LEU A 115 3.98 -13.06 -0.23
N ASN A 116 4.92 -13.71 -0.91
CA ASN A 116 5.17 -15.13 -0.82
C ASN A 116 6.67 -15.38 -0.59
N PRO A 117 7.15 -15.44 0.67
CA PRO A 117 8.54 -15.73 0.97
C PRO A 117 8.86 -17.20 0.73
N SER A 118 10.07 -17.51 0.23
CA SER A 118 10.53 -18.88 -0.02
C SER A 118 10.84 -19.66 1.25
N GLU A 119 11.16 -18.95 2.33
CA GLU A 119 11.51 -19.50 3.64
C GLU A 119 10.83 -18.71 4.76
N GLU A 120 10.89 -19.23 5.99
CA GLU A 120 10.36 -18.50 7.14
C GLU A 120 11.15 -17.22 7.39
N ILE A 121 10.42 -16.10 7.44
CA ILE A 121 10.97 -14.79 7.75
C ILE A 121 10.19 -14.12 8.87
N SER A 122 10.90 -13.53 9.83
CA SER A 122 10.34 -12.66 10.86
C SER A 122 10.44 -11.20 10.44
N GLY A 123 9.48 -10.38 10.89
CA GLY A 123 9.50 -8.94 10.65
C GLY A 123 9.07 -8.50 9.26
N LEU A 124 8.55 -9.40 8.41
CA LEU A 124 7.92 -8.98 7.16
C LEU A 124 6.86 -7.91 7.50
N THR A 125 6.87 -6.78 6.78
CA THR A 125 6.06 -5.63 7.15
C THR A 125 5.55 -4.86 5.95
N THR A 126 4.40 -4.23 6.13
CA THR A 126 3.85 -3.18 5.27
C THR A 126 3.53 -1.95 6.11
N GLY A 127 3.20 -0.82 5.49
CA GLY A 127 2.92 0.40 6.25
C GLY A 127 2.27 1.50 5.44
N ILE A 128 1.83 2.54 6.18
CA ILE A 128 1.35 3.81 5.66
C ILE A 128 2.36 4.87 6.07
N VAL A 129 2.78 5.72 5.12
CA VAL A 129 3.64 6.87 5.42
C VAL A 129 3.06 7.71 6.55
N LYS A 130 3.91 8.07 7.53
CA LYS A 130 3.51 8.85 8.68
C LYS A 130 3.70 10.34 8.43
N PHE A 131 2.64 11.12 8.65
CA PHE A 131 2.67 12.57 8.74
C PHE A 131 2.45 12.98 10.19
N GLU A 132 3.17 14.02 10.66
CA GLU A 132 3.31 14.36 12.08
C GLU A 132 1.98 14.70 12.76
N ASP A 133 1.07 15.39 12.04
CA ASP A 133 -0.21 15.86 12.57
C ASP A 133 -1.41 14.98 12.17
N ILE A 134 -1.17 13.81 11.57
CA ILE A 134 -2.23 12.91 11.10
C ILE A 134 -2.29 11.68 12.00
N PRO A 135 -3.37 11.53 12.81
CA PRO A 135 -3.51 10.41 13.72
C PRO A 135 -3.76 9.09 12.97
N LEU A 136 -3.27 8.00 13.55
CA LEU A 136 -3.61 6.66 13.11
C LEU A 136 -5.04 6.31 13.54
N ILE A 137 -5.81 5.75 12.62
CA ILE A 137 -7.15 5.20 12.83
C ILE A 137 -7.03 3.68 12.74
N GLU A 138 -7.61 2.96 13.70
CA GLU A 138 -7.61 1.50 13.72
C GLU A 138 -9.01 0.98 13.98
N ASN A 139 -9.41 -0.10 13.30
CA ASN A 139 -10.63 -0.83 13.59
C ASN A 139 -10.48 -2.31 13.27
N LYS A 140 -11.41 -3.13 13.79
CA LYS A 140 -11.51 -4.56 13.53
C LYS A 140 -12.94 -4.95 13.21
N SER A 141 -13.11 -6.00 12.40
CA SER A 141 -14.40 -6.61 12.15
C SER A 141 -15.02 -7.16 13.44
N GLU A 142 -16.34 -7.31 13.46
CA GLU A 142 -17.08 -7.80 14.66
C GLU A 142 -16.58 -9.16 15.15
N ASN A 143 -16.21 -10.06 14.22
CA ASN A 143 -15.64 -11.37 14.56
C ASN A 143 -14.13 -11.31 14.88
N GLY A 144 -13.48 -10.14 14.70
CA GLY A 144 -12.07 -9.92 14.96
C GLY A 144 -11.10 -10.56 13.96
N GLU A 145 -11.57 -11.14 12.84
CA GLU A 145 -10.72 -11.83 11.86
C GLU A 145 -9.99 -10.87 10.93
N TRP A 146 -10.58 -9.71 10.64
CA TRP A 146 -10.01 -8.67 9.82
C TRP A 146 -9.82 -7.38 10.61
N GLY A 147 -8.83 -6.59 10.24
CA GLY A 147 -8.61 -5.25 10.77
C GLY A 147 -8.10 -4.32 9.69
N TYR A 148 -8.11 -3.04 10.00
CA TYR A 148 -7.39 -2.04 9.21
C TYR A 148 -6.63 -1.06 10.10
N ILE A 149 -5.57 -0.49 9.51
CA ILE A 149 -4.99 0.79 9.91
C ILE A 149 -5.28 1.80 8.81
N ALA A 150 -5.49 3.07 9.19
CA ALA A 150 -5.77 4.13 8.23
C ALA A 150 -5.29 5.48 8.74
N THR A 151 -5.13 6.41 7.80
CA THR A 151 -4.92 7.85 8.06
C THR A 151 -5.86 8.64 7.17
N TYR A 152 -6.35 9.80 7.64
CA TYR A 152 -7.12 10.73 6.84
C TYR A 152 -6.77 12.16 7.22
N GLY A 153 -6.50 13.00 6.24
CA GLY A 153 -6.23 14.41 6.48
C GLY A 153 -5.42 15.09 5.40
N LYS A 154 -4.83 16.22 5.76
CA LYS A 154 -3.99 17.08 4.93
C LYS A 154 -2.60 16.45 4.74
N GLN A 155 -2.51 15.49 3.85
CA GLN A 155 -1.30 14.68 3.64
C GLN A 155 -0.95 14.49 2.16
N THR A 156 -1.28 15.50 1.33
CA THR A 156 -0.96 15.49 -0.10
C THR A 156 0.12 16.50 -0.46
N LEU A 157 0.64 16.35 -1.68
CA LEU A 157 1.54 17.32 -2.33
C LEU A 157 0.79 18.47 -3.02
N VAL A 158 -0.55 18.42 -3.08
CA VAL A 158 -1.37 19.35 -3.86
C VAL A 158 -1.48 20.71 -3.17
N SER A 159 -1.88 20.74 -1.92
CA SER A 159 -1.95 21.93 -1.09
C SER A 159 -2.04 21.55 0.40
N GLU A 160 -1.88 22.58 1.27
CA GLU A 160 -2.02 22.41 2.72
C GLU A 160 -3.46 22.10 3.18
N GLU A 161 -4.46 22.21 2.30
CA GLU A 161 -5.87 21.97 2.62
C GLU A 161 -6.41 20.66 2.01
N ASP A 162 -5.68 20.08 1.06
CA ASP A 162 -6.13 18.92 0.28
C ASP A 162 -6.13 17.63 1.09
N GLN A 163 -7.22 16.85 0.99
CA GLN A 163 -7.46 15.69 1.84
C GLN A 163 -7.19 14.37 1.10
N LEU A 164 -6.53 13.47 1.79
CA LEU A 164 -6.27 12.11 1.35
C LEU A 164 -6.56 11.13 2.47
N GLY A 165 -7.31 10.09 2.17
CA GLY A 165 -7.46 8.91 3.02
C GLY A 165 -6.58 7.77 2.51
N MET A 166 -5.86 7.09 3.41
CA MET A 166 -5.05 5.91 3.12
C MET A 166 -5.39 4.80 4.12
N ALA A 167 -5.49 3.56 3.67
CA ALA A 167 -5.79 2.42 4.54
C ALA A 167 -5.10 1.13 4.10
N ILE A 168 -4.81 0.27 5.07
CA ILE A 168 -4.34 -1.10 4.87
C ILE A 168 -5.25 -2.04 5.65
N PHE A 169 -5.88 -3.02 4.97
CA PHE A 169 -6.66 -4.10 5.56
C PHE A 169 -5.82 -5.38 5.65
N TYR A 170 -5.91 -6.07 6.76
CA TYR A 170 -5.11 -7.26 7.04
C TYR A 170 -5.90 -8.32 7.83
N LYS A 171 -5.49 -9.59 7.73
CA LYS A 171 -5.96 -10.65 8.63
C LYS A 171 -5.29 -10.52 9.99
N THR A 172 -6.06 -10.35 11.05
CA THR A 172 -5.55 -10.15 12.42
C THR A 172 -4.72 -11.33 12.91
N SER A 173 -5.08 -12.56 12.48
CA SER A 173 -4.35 -13.78 12.82
C SER A 173 -2.91 -13.83 12.26
N GLU A 174 -2.64 -13.09 11.17
CA GLU A 174 -1.33 -13.03 10.49
C GLU A 174 -0.44 -11.91 11.06
N VAL A 175 -1.01 -10.95 11.82
CA VAL A 175 -0.29 -9.79 12.35
C VAL A 175 0.26 -10.07 13.73
N GLU A 176 1.54 -9.75 13.94
CA GLU A 176 2.20 -9.77 15.24
C GLU A 176 1.86 -8.52 16.05
N LYS A 177 2.02 -7.35 15.42
CA LYS A 177 1.73 -6.05 16.03
C LYS A 177 1.57 -4.94 15.00
N ILE A 178 0.86 -3.89 15.42
CA ILE A 178 0.90 -2.58 14.81
C ILE A 178 1.93 -1.75 15.57
N GLN A 179 2.80 -1.05 14.86
CA GLN A 179 3.87 -0.27 15.48
C GLN A 179 4.15 1.00 14.69
N GLU A 180 4.40 2.08 15.40
CA GLU A 180 4.94 3.30 14.80
C GLU A 180 6.43 3.11 14.52
N GLY A 181 6.82 3.35 13.27
CA GLY A 181 8.20 3.39 12.82
C GLY A 181 8.72 4.81 12.64
N PRO A 182 9.97 4.98 12.22
CA PRO A 182 10.55 6.31 11.99
C PRO A 182 9.82 7.12 10.89
N HIS A 183 9.23 6.44 9.91
CA HIS A 183 8.62 7.07 8.73
C HIS A 183 7.24 6.50 8.38
N ASP A 184 6.78 5.47 9.09
CA ASP A 184 5.58 4.71 8.75
C ASP A 184 4.78 4.33 10.00
N HIS A 185 3.48 4.17 9.83
CA HIS A 185 2.66 3.30 10.67
C HIS A 185 2.73 1.89 10.10
N LEU A 186 3.28 0.95 10.85
CA LEU A 186 3.66 -0.38 10.37
C LEU A 186 2.68 -1.46 10.80
N VAL A 187 2.33 -2.35 9.88
CA VAL A 187 1.73 -3.66 10.14
C VAL A 187 2.85 -4.69 10.03
N ILE A 188 3.25 -5.27 11.15
CA ILE A 188 4.31 -6.28 11.22
C ILE A 188 3.67 -7.65 11.30
N PHE A 189 3.99 -8.53 10.34
CA PHE A 189 3.46 -9.88 10.26
C PHE A 189 4.23 -10.83 11.18
N LYS A 190 3.53 -11.85 11.69
CA LYS A 190 4.14 -12.95 12.44
C LYS A 190 5.20 -13.66 11.59
N PRO A 191 6.22 -14.27 12.21
CA PRO A 191 7.15 -15.12 11.47
C PRO A 191 6.40 -16.12 10.60
N THR A 192 6.70 -16.14 9.30
CA THR A 192 5.97 -16.97 8.35
C THR A 192 6.80 -17.34 7.13
N LYS A 193 6.54 -18.52 6.60
CA LYS A 193 6.88 -18.95 5.24
C LYS A 193 5.66 -19.07 4.34
N ASN A 194 4.47 -18.79 4.90
CA ASN A 194 3.23 -18.84 4.16
C ASN A 194 2.99 -17.51 3.47
N ARG A 195 2.16 -17.55 2.44
CA ARG A 195 1.67 -16.37 1.74
C ARG A 195 0.94 -15.44 2.70
N VAL A 196 1.29 -14.16 2.66
CA VAL A 196 0.59 -13.07 3.34
C VAL A 196 -0.17 -12.26 2.30
N ALA A 197 -1.40 -11.87 2.60
CA ALA A 197 -2.22 -11.04 1.72
C ALA A 197 -2.85 -9.89 2.50
N TYR A 198 -2.78 -8.69 1.92
CA TYR A 198 -3.42 -7.50 2.46
C TYR A 198 -3.98 -6.64 1.34
N TYR A 199 -4.84 -5.67 1.69
CA TYR A 199 -5.40 -4.72 0.73
C TYR A 199 -4.99 -3.32 1.12
N ILE A 200 -4.74 -2.48 0.12
CA ILE A 200 -4.53 -1.05 0.28
C ILE A 200 -5.67 -0.28 -0.37
N LEU A 201 -5.99 0.88 0.17
CA LEU A 201 -7.02 1.77 -0.35
C LEU A 201 -6.57 3.21 -0.19
N ALA A 202 -6.68 3.98 -1.28
CA ALA A 202 -6.50 5.42 -1.29
C ALA A 202 -7.81 6.12 -1.71
N ALA A 203 -8.12 7.24 -1.08
CA ALA A 203 -9.29 8.06 -1.38
C ALA A 203 -8.90 9.53 -1.36
N TRP A 204 -8.81 10.14 -2.53
CA TRP A 204 -8.48 11.55 -2.69
C TRP A 204 -9.74 12.39 -2.84
N GLU A 205 -9.82 13.56 -2.17
CA GLU A 205 -11.03 14.38 -2.21
C GLU A 205 -11.34 14.97 -3.58
N GLN A 206 -10.34 15.17 -4.46
CA GLN A 206 -10.52 15.76 -5.79
C GLN A 206 -10.81 14.74 -6.88
N GLU A 207 -10.80 13.45 -6.59
CA GLU A 207 -11.25 12.45 -7.56
C GLU A 207 -12.75 12.57 -7.82
N LYS A 208 -13.21 12.05 -8.95
CA LYS A 208 -14.66 12.00 -9.24
C LYS A 208 -15.38 11.19 -8.16
N ASN A 209 -16.35 11.80 -7.47
CA ASN A 209 -16.99 11.27 -6.28
C ASN A 209 -15.99 11.03 -5.12
N GLY A 210 -15.03 11.92 -4.97
CA GLY A 210 -14.01 11.88 -3.92
C GLY A 210 -14.61 11.96 -2.52
N ILE A 211 -13.95 11.31 -1.57
CA ILE A 211 -14.30 11.31 -0.16
C ILE A 211 -13.72 12.58 0.47
N LYS A 212 -14.57 13.39 1.11
CA LYS A 212 -14.22 14.74 1.56
C LYS A 212 -14.11 14.90 3.06
N THR A 213 -14.56 13.91 3.83
CA THR A 213 -14.49 13.96 5.29
C THR A 213 -13.97 12.64 5.87
N GLN A 214 -13.42 12.72 7.07
CA GLN A 214 -12.95 11.54 7.79
C GLN A 214 -14.10 10.57 8.09
N GLU A 215 -15.29 11.09 8.39
CA GLU A 215 -16.48 10.28 8.69
C GLU A 215 -16.92 9.47 7.46
N GLU A 216 -16.93 10.09 6.28
CA GLU A 216 -17.21 9.40 5.01
C GLU A 216 -16.16 8.33 4.72
N PHE A 217 -14.88 8.65 4.98
CA PHE A 217 -13.77 7.72 4.78
C PHE A 217 -13.89 6.50 5.70
N VAL A 218 -14.05 6.72 7.01
CA VAL A 218 -14.20 5.64 7.99
C VAL A 218 -15.42 4.78 7.66
N LYS A 219 -16.55 5.39 7.31
CA LYS A 219 -17.74 4.64 6.86
C LYS A 219 -17.45 3.74 5.67
N ASN A 220 -16.71 4.23 4.67
CA ASN A 220 -16.32 3.43 3.51
C ASN A 220 -15.40 2.26 3.92
N LEU A 221 -14.46 2.50 4.84
CA LEU A 221 -13.59 1.45 5.38
C LEU A 221 -14.39 0.37 6.13
N ASP A 222 -15.35 0.76 6.95
CA ASP A 222 -16.18 -0.18 7.73
C ASP A 222 -17.10 -1.03 6.83
N GLU A 223 -17.59 -0.46 5.73
CA GLU A 223 -18.31 -1.22 4.69
C GLU A 223 -17.41 -2.27 4.02
N LYS A 224 -16.15 -1.91 3.71
CA LYS A 224 -15.14 -2.86 3.18
C LYS A 224 -14.77 -3.93 4.21
N LEU A 225 -14.60 -3.53 5.47
CA LEU A 225 -14.31 -4.45 6.56
C LEU A 225 -15.43 -5.49 6.74
N SER A 226 -16.70 -5.05 6.67
CA SER A 226 -17.86 -5.94 6.68
C SER A 226 -17.89 -6.91 5.49
N THR A 227 -17.48 -6.43 4.30
CA THR A 227 -17.35 -7.28 3.10
C THR A 227 -16.27 -8.34 3.29
N LEU A 228 -15.11 -7.98 3.85
CA LEU A 228 -14.04 -8.92 4.17
C LEU A 228 -14.49 -9.98 5.18
N GLN A 229 -15.24 -9.57 6.22
CA GLN A 229 -15.80 -10.48 7.20
C GLN A 229 -16.76 -11.51 6.60
N GLN A 230 -17.56 -11.10 5.62
CA GLN A 230 -18.57 -11.97 4.98
C GLN A 230 -17.99 -12.87 3.89
N ASN A 231 -17.05 -12.35 3.11
CA ASN A 231 -16.60 -12.97 1.87
C ASN A 231 -15.11 -13.37 1.87
N GLU A 232 -14.36 -13.04 2.91
CA GLU A 232 -12.90 -13.19 3.03
C GLU A 232 -12.08 -12.46 1.95
N LYS A 233 -12.74 -11.66 1.11
CA LYS A 233 -12.13 -10.89 0.02
C LYS A 233 -12.95 -9.66 -0.31
N LEU A 234 -12.34 -8.65 -0.92
CA LEU A 234 -13.01 -7.45 -1.43
C LEU A 234 -13.57 -7.61 -2.85
N GLN A 235 -13.51 -8.80 -3.41
CA GLN A 235 -14.10 -9.17 -4.69
C GLN A 235 -14.89 -10.44 -4.59
#